data_6f8ae125ca4259cd61090ed51c66535e
#
_entry.id   6f8ae125ca4259cd61090ed51c66535e
#
_cell.length_a   1.000
_cell.length_b   1.000
_cell.length_c   1.000
_cell.angle_alpha   90.00
_cell.angle_beta   90.00
_cell.angle_gamma   90.00
#
_symmetry.space_group_name_H-M   'P 1'
#
loop_
_entity.id
_entity.type
_entity.pdbx_description
1 polymer ?
#
loop_
_entity_poly.entity_id
_entity_poly.type
_entity_poly.pdbx_seq_one_letter_code
_entity_poly.pdbx_strand_id
1 'polypeptide(L)'
;LVMGRSQGQGCYCFVNGLVQTQVQKLQSQYPYIVVDNEAGMEHVSRGILPNLEKVLLVSDCSRRGIQAAGRIAKLMAEMNLHPDTVGLIVNRAPEGKLDDGTKEEIEKQNLTLLGVVPMDNTVYRFDCDGRPMVELPQDSPVRSALRGIVEKLGL
;
A
#
# COMPACT_ATOMS: atom_id res chain seq x y z
N LEU A 1 9.47 -11.31 -7.66
CA LEU A 1 10.66 -11.16 -6.83
C LEU A 1 10.23 -11.08 -5.37
N VAL A 2 10.79 -11.89 -4.51
CA VAL A 2 10.48 -11.90 -3.07
C VAL A 2 11.78 -11.71 -2.31
N MET A 3 11.79 -10.79 -1.33
CA MET A 3 12.91 -10.60 -0.42
C MET A 3 12.68 -11.46 0.82
N GLY A 4 13.56 -12.47 1.04
CA GLY A 4 13.53 -13.30 2.22
C GLY A 4 14.10 -12.62 3.46
N ARG A 5 13.98 -13.28 4.63
CA ARG A 5 14.63 -12.80 5.87
C ARG A 5 16.14 -12.90 5.76
N SER A 6 16.87 -11.87 6.21
CA SER A 6 18.32 -12.00 6.37
C SER A 6 18.63 -12.99 7.49
N GLN A 7 19.57 -13.89 7.23
CA GLN A 7 20.13 -14.76 8.27
C GLN A 7 21.33 -14.05 8.90
N GLY A 8 21.20 -13.59 10.14
CA GLY A 8 22.29 -13.02 10.93
C GLY A 8 22.15 -11.55 11.32
N GLN A 9 23.00 -11.10 12.25
CA GLN A 9 23.17 -9.71 12.65
C GLN A 9 23.94 -8.98 11.54
N GLY A 10 23.23 -8.30 10.62
CA GLY A 10 23.87 -7.54 9.55
C GLY A 10 22.95 -6.50 8.94
N CYS A 11 23.55 -5.47 8.39
CA CYS A 11 22.83 -4.43 7.67
C CYS A 11 22.18 -5.03 6.41
N TYR A 12 20.89 -4.80 6.18
CA TYR A 12 20.19 -5.16 4.94
C TYR A 12 20.72 -4.42 3.69
N CYS A 13 21.76 -3.58 3.83
CA CYS A 13 22.29 -2.73 2.77
C CYS A 13 22.68 -3.51 1.51
N PHE A 14 23.32 -4.68 1.67
CA PHE A 14 23.70 -5.51 0.52
C PHE A 14 22.49 -6.12 -0.19
N VAL A 15 21.54 -6.66 0.57
CA VAL A 15 20.31 -7.27 0.03
C VAL A 15 19.44 -6.20 -0.66
N ASN A 16 19.34 -5.02 -0.05
CA ASN A 16 18.62 -3.89 -0.63
C ASN A 16 19.24 -3.44 -1.96
N GLY A 17 20.57 -3.39 -2.07
CA GLY A 17 21.26 -3.08 -3.33
C GLY A 17 21.00 -4.10 -4.43
N LEU A 18 20.93 -5.39 -4.08
CA LEU A 18 20.55 -6.45 -5.01
C LEU A 18 19.12 -6.31 -5.50
N VAL A 19 18.17 -6.06 -4.57
CA VAL A 19 16.77 -5.84 -4.92
C VAL A 19 16.62 -4.64 -5.83
N GLN A 20 17.25 -3.51 -5.52
CA GLN A 20 17.23 -2.31 -6.34
C GLN A 20 17.73 -2.58 -7.77
N THR A 21 18.86 -3.30 -7.91
CA THR A 21 19.41 -3.68 -9.22
C THR A 21 18.45 -4.56 -10.01
N GLN A 22 17.77 -5.51 -9.36
CA GLN A 22 16.81 -6.38 -10.01
C GLN A 22 15.54 -5.63 -10.42
N VAL A 23 15.03 -4.74 -9.57
CA VAL A 23 13.88 -3.89 -9.90
C VAL A 23 14.18 -3.02 -11.11
N GLN A 24 15.37 -2.39 -11.19
CA GLN A 24 15.78 -1.60 -12.35
C GLN A 24 15.79 -2.42 -13.65
N LYS A 25 16.24 -3.67 -13.60
CA LYS A 25 16.20 -4.57 -14.77
C LYS A 25 14.77 -4.92 -15.17
N LEU A 26 13.88 -5.15 -14.20
CA LEU A 26 12.48 -5.46 -14.47
C LEU A 26 11.70 -4.27 -15.04
N GLN A 27 12.03 -3.04 -14.64
CA GLN A 27 11.42 -1.81 -15.18
C GLN A 27 11.51 -1.69 -16.70
N SER A 28 12.58 -2.23 -17.31
CA SER A 28 12.72 -2.23 -18.77
C SER A 28 11.93 -3.34 -19.48
N GLN A 29 11.40 -4.31 -18.75
CA GLN A 29 10.77 -5.52 -19.29
C GLN A 29 9.27 -5.56 -19.08
N TYR A 30 8.74 -4.83 -18.09
CA TYR A 30 7.33 -4.87 -17.70
C TYR A 30 6.72 -3.48 -17.73
N PRO A 31 5.49 -3.34 -18.26
CA PRO A 31 4.78 -2.06 -18.28
C PRO A 31 4.36 -1.59 -16.88
N TYR A 32 4.22 -2.53 -15.93
CA TYR A 32 3.85 -2.24 -14.53
C TYR A 32 4.71 -3.07 -13.59
N ILE A 33 5.16 -2.44 -12.50
CA ILE A 33 5.77 -3.11 -11.37
C ILE A 33 4.99 -2.72 -10.12
N VAL A 34 4.47 -3.71 -9.43
CA VAL A 34 3.82 -3.54 -8.13
C VAL A 34 4.75 -4.03 -7.04
N VAL A 35 5.01 -3.16 -6.08
CA VAL A 35 5.87 -3.49 -4.92
C VAL A 35 5.01 -3.50 -3.67
N ASP A 36 4.90 -4.67 -3.05
CA ASP A 36 4.25 -4.86 -1.77
C ASP A 36 5.30 -4.74 -0.66
N ASN A 37 5.15 -3.74 0.19
CA ASN A 37 6.06 -3.46 1.29
C ASN A 37 5.48 -3.94 2.61
N GLU A 38 6.34 -4.42 3.50
CA GLU A 38 5.96 -4.66 4.89
C GLU A 38 5.44 -3.37 5.54
N ALA A 39 4.58 -3.53 6.55
CA ALA A 39 4.06 -2.40 7.31
C ALA A 39 5.20 -1.60 7.98
N GLY A 40 5.13 -0.27 7.87
CA GLY A 40 6.06 0.63 8.51
C GLY A 40 6.88 1.49 7.55
N MET A 41 7.82 2.24 8.13
CA MET A 41 8.60 3.26 7.42
C MET A 41 9.98 2.80 6.94
N GLU A 42 10.41 1.60 7.31
CA GLU A 42 11.79 1.14 7.04
C GLU A 42 12.14 1.08 5.56
N HIS A 43 11.23 0.57 4.74
CA HIS A 43 11.46 0.43 3.31
C HIS A 43 11.53 1.79 2.60
N VAL A 44 10.72 2.74 3.05
CA VAL A 44 10.74 4.11 2.55
C VAL A 44 12.06 4.78 2.95
N SER A 45 12.45 4.67 4.22
CA SER A 45 13.67 5.31 4.76
C SER A 45 14.96 4.77 4.13
N ARG A 46 14.95 3.57 3.58
CA ARG A 46 16.13 2.94 2.96
C ARG A 46 16.29 3.25 1.47
N GLY A 47 15.36 4.00 0.86
CA GLY A 47 15.48 4.44 -0.53
C GLY A 47 15.57 3.30 -1.55
N ILE A 48 14.89 2.15 -1.28
CA ILE A 48 15.00 0.95 -2.12
C ILE A 48 14.42 1.19 -3.52
N LEU A 49 13.51 2.14 -3.65
CA LEU A 49 12.80 2.43 -4.89
C LEU A 49 13.01 3.90 -5.28
N PRO A 50 13.98 4.22 -6.12
CA PRO A 50 14.31 5.60 -6.47
C PRO A 50 13.26 6.30 -7.35
N ASN A 51 12.49 5.56 -8.12
CA ASN A 51 11.49 6.08 -9.07
C ASN A 51 10.12 5.44 -8.79
N LEU A 52 9.36 6.05 -7.89
CA LEU A 52 7.98 5.68 -7.60
C LEU A 52 7.05 6.64 -8.34
N GLU A 53 6.24 6.13 -9.27
CA GLU A 53 5.19 6.93 -9.91
C GLU A 53 3.97 7.06 -9.01
N LYS A 54 3.57 5.95 -8.37
CA LYS A 54 2.37 5.92 -7.53
C LYS A 54 2.66 5.23 -6.21
N VAL A 55 2.26 5.87 -5.11
CA VAL A 55 2.35 5.31 -3.75
C VAL A 55 0.97 5.20 -3.14
N LEU A 56 0.62 3.99 -2.74
CA LEU A 56 -0.63 3.68 -2.08
C LEU A 56 -0.37 3.45 -0.59
N LEU A 57 -0.86 4.36 0.24
CA LEU A 57 -0.85 4.23 1.68
C LEU A 57 -2.09 3.44 2.09
N VAL A 58 -1.91 2.26 2.65
CA VAL A 58 -3.03 1.41 3.08
C VAL A 58 -3.14 1.45 4.60
N SER A 59 -4.31 1.81 5.08
CA SER A 59 -4.62 1.89 6.51
C SER A 59 -5.97 1.24 6.81
N ASP A 60 -6.19 0.85 8.06
CA ASP A 60 -7.56 0.63 8.55
C ASP A 60 -8.26 1.97 8.84
N CYS A 61 -9.53 1.93 9.24
CA CYS A 61 -10.31 3.13 9.55
C CYS A 61 -10.02 3.73 10.94
N SER A 62 -9.03 3.21 11.69
CA SER A 62 -8.69 3.76 13.00
C SER A 62 -7.94 5.09 12.87
N ARG A 63 -8.17 6.01 13.81
CA ARG A 63 -7.43 7.27 13.89
C ARG A 63 -5.92 7.03 13.91
N ARG A 64 -5.44 6.01 14.62
CA ARG A 64 -4.01 5.67 14.71
C ARG A 64 -3.45 5.20 13.37
N GLY A 65 -4.21 4.39 12.62
CA GLY A 65 -3.84 3.95 11.27
C GLY A 65 -3.70 5.13 10.31
N ILE A 66 -4.67 6.05 10.31
CA ILE A 66 -4.61 7.27 9.48
C ILE A 66 -3.41 8.15 9.85
N GLN A 67 -3.14 8.33 11.16
CA GLN A 67 -1.95 9.07 11.61
C GLN A 67 -0.65 8.38 11.19
N ALA A 68 -0.60 7.04 11.18
CA ALA A 68 0.56 6.31 10.70
C ALA A 68 0.78 6.55 9.21
N ALA A 69 -0.27 6.50 8.39
CA ALA A 69 -0.21 6.85 6.97
C ALA A 69 0.28 8.30 6.75
N GLY A 70 -0.21 9.26 7.55
CA GLY A 70 0.25 10.64 7.51
C GLY A 70 1.74 10.80 7.84
N ARG A 71 2.26 10.03 8.82
CA ARG A 71 3.70 10.02 9.13
C ARG A 71 4.53 9.48 7.96
N ILE A 72 4.06 8.43 7.27
CA ILE A 72 4.74 7.89 6.10
C ILE A 72 4.79 8.94 4.98
N ALA A 73 3.66 9.61 4.71
CA ALA A 73 3.61 10.67 3.69
C ALA A 73 4.59 11.82 4.00
N LYS A 74 4.68 12.25 5.27
CA LYS A 74 5.66 13.27 5.69
C LYS A 74 7.09 12.81 5.52
N LEU A 75 7.40 11.58 5.94
CA LEU A 75 8.75 11.02 5.78
C LEU A 75 9.17 10.96 4.30
N MET A 76 8.26 10.60 3.41
CA MET A 76 8.53 10.59 1.96
C MET A 76 8.93 11.98 1.46
N ALA A 77 8.21 13.03 1.90
CA ALA A 77 8.54 14.41 1.56
C ALA A 77 9.90 14.85 2.12
N GLU A 78 10.21 14.50 3.37
CA GLU A 78 11.51 14.77 4.00
C GLU A 78 12.68 14.08 3.28
N MET A 79 12.43 12.93 2.67
CA MET A 79 13.39 12.18 1.87
C MET A 79 13.48 12.64 0.42
N ASN A 80 12.78 13.70 0.03
CA ASN A 80 12.69 14.20 -1.35
C ASN A 80 12.18 13.13 -2.34
N LEU A 81 11.30 12.24 -1.91
CA LEU A 81 10.58 11.34 -2.79
C LEU A 81 9.33 12.05 -3.32
N HIS A 82 9.27 12.21 -4.63
CA HIS A 82 8.20 12.94 -5.30
C HIS A 82 7.45 12.03 -6.30
N PRO A 83 6.67 11.05 -5.82
CA PRO A 83 5.82 10.27 -6.70
C PRO A 83 4.73 11.16 -7.33
N ASP A 84 4.29 10.83 -8.54
CA ASP A 84 3.23 11.57 -9.24
C ASP A 84 1.91 11.50 -8.48
N THR A 85 1.67 10.40 -7.78
CA THR A 85 0.47 10.18 -6.97
C THR A 85 0.82 9.56 -5.62
N VAL A 86 0.35 10.19 -4.54
CA VAL A 86 0.29 9.60 -3.20
C VAL A 86 -1.16 9.54 -2.78
N GLY A 87 -1.69 8.35 -2.54
CA GLY A 87 -3.09 8.20 -2.19
C GLY A 87 -3.34 7.24 -1.04
N LEU A 88 -4.34 7.54 -0.24
CA LEU A 88 -4.79 6.72 0.88
C LEU A 88 -5.88 5.76 0.44
N ILE A 89 -5.73 4.49 0.80
CA ILE A 89 -6.77 3.47 0.75
C ILE A 89 -7.12 3.09 2.18
N VAL A 90 -8.37 3.28 2.57
CA VAL A 90 -8.85 2.79 3.86
C VAL A 90 -9.46 1.41 3.69
N ASN A 91 -8.82 0.42 4.30
CA ASN A 91 -9.18 -0.99 4.17
C ASN A 91 -10.03 -1.46 5.38
N ARG A 92 -10.83 -2.48 5.15
CA ARG A 92 -11.70 -3.12 6.16
C ARG A 92 -12.64 -2.15 6.87
N ALA A 93 -13.16 -1.17 6.15
CA ALA A 93 -14.13 -0.25 6.71
C ALA A 93 -15.47 -0.96 6.98
N PRO A 94 -16.06 -0.80 8.16
CA PRO A 94 -17.40 -1.33 8.44
C PRO A 94 -18.41 -0.81 7.42
N GLU A 95 -19.20 -1.69 6.81
CA GLU A 95 -20.18 -1.35 5.78
C GLU A 95 -19.62 -0.53 4.59
N GLY A 96 -18.30 -0.48 4.41
CA GLY A 96 -17.65 0.35 3.38
C GLY A 96 -17.75 1.85 3.63
N LYS A 97 -18.02 2.27 4.86
CA LYS A 97 -18.21 3.68 5.24
C LYS A 97 -17.17 4.13 6.25
N LEU A 98 -16.84 5.41 6.18
CA LEU A 98 -16.00 6.08 7.18
C LEU A 98 -16.88 6.92 8.10
N ASP A 99 -16.61 6.85 9.40
CA ASP A 99 -17.18 7.79 10.34
C ASP A 99 -16.56 9.19 10.21
N ASP A 100 -17.20 10.17 10.85
CA ASP A 100 -16.76 11.56 10.73
C ASP A 100 -15.39 11.79 11.39
N GLY A 101 -15.10 11.10 12.50
CA GLY A 101 -13.78 11.21 13.14
C GLY A 101 -12.64 10.69 12.27
N THR A 102 -12.89 9.65 11.47
CA THR A 102 -11.91 9.14 10.49
C THR A 102 -11.72 10.13 9.34
N LYS A 103 -12.81 10.72 8.82
CA LYS A 103 -12.75 11.72 7.75
C LYS A 103 -11.98 12.97 8.20
N GLU A 104 -12.31 13.51 9.39
CA GLU A 104 -11.59 14.63 10.00
C GLU A 104 -10.08 14.34 10.16
N GLU A 105 -9.72 13.11 10.57
CA GLU A 105 -8.31 12.77 10.72
C GLU A 105 -7.59 12.68 9.36
N ILE A 106 -8.26 12.16 8.31
CA ILE A 106 -7.72 12.14 6.94
C ILE A 106 -7.43 13.57 6.47
N GLU A 107 -8.38 14.48 6.64
CA GLU A 107 -8.21 15.91 6.29
C GLU A 107 -7.07 16.55 7.08
N LYS A 108 -7.03 16.33 8.40
CA LYS A 108 -5.97 16.84 9.27
C LYS A 108 -4.57 16.36 8.88
N GLN A 109 -4.45 15.14 8.38
CA GLN A 109 -3.19 14.59 7.90
C GLN A 109 -2.88 15.02 6.45
N ASN A 110 -3.76 15.78 5.81
CA ASN A 110 -3.65 16.22 4.41
C ASN A 110 -3.44 15.03 3.43
N LEU A 111 -4.21 13.95 3.62
CA LEU A 111 -4.13 12.75 2.81
C LEU A 111 -5.22 12.76 1.73
N THR A 112 -4.86 12.37 0.51
CA THR A 112 -5.81 12.20 -0.59
C THR A 112 -6.44 10.82 -0.52
N LEU A 113 -7.73 10.73 -0.21
CA LEU A 113 -8.47 9.47 -0.16
C LEU A 113 -8.79 8.97 -1.58
N LEU A 114 -8.17 7.87 -2.00
CA LEU A 114 -8.47 7.21 -3.28
C LEU A 114 -9.70 6.32 -3.19
N GLY A 115 -9.85 5.59 -2.09
CA GLY A 115 -10.99 4.72 -1.92
C GLY A 115 -11.10 4.07 -0.56
N VAL A 116 -12.25 3.45 -0.34
CA VAL A 116 -12.58 2.72 0.87
C VAL A 116 -12.92 1.29 0.48
N VAL A 117 -12.24 0.33 1.07
CA VAL A 117 -12.48 -1.10 0.85
C VAL A 117 -13.29 -1.62 2.04
N PRO A 118 -14.46 -2.22 1.81
CA PRO A 118 -15.31 -2.68 2.89
C PRO A 118 -14.72 -3.89 3.63
N MET A 119 -15.12 -4.06 4.88
CA MET A 119 -14.94 -5.33 5.59
C MET A 119 -15.82 -6.39 4.91
N ASP A 120 -15.25 -7.55 4.59
CA ASP A 120 -15.95 -8.65 3.93
C ASP A 120 -15.60 -9.99 4.59
N ASN A 121 -16.61 -10.66 5.11
CA ASN A 121 -16.46 -11.97 5.73
C ASN A 121 -15.99 -13.04 4.74
N THR A 122 -16.25 -12.87 3.45
CA THR A 122 -15.78 -13.80 2.41
C THR A 122 -14.25 -13.72 2.30
N VAL A 123 -13.70 -12.52 2.32
CA VAL A 123 -12.24 -12.30 2.34
C VAL A 123 -11.63 -12.96 3.57
N TYR A 124 -12.23 -12.76 4.75
CA TYR A 124 -11.77 -13.40 5.97
C TYR A 124 -11.76 -14.94 5.88
N ARG A 125 -12.82 -15.55 5.32
CA ARG A 125 -12.89 -17.00 5.11
C ARG A 125 -11.83 -17.49 4.14
N PHE A 126 -11.63 -16.78 3.02
CA PHE A 126 -10.60 -17.12 2.03
C PHE A 126 -9.21 -17.11 2.66
N ASP A 127 -8.92 -16.12 3.50
CA ASP A 127 -7.65 -16.02 4.23
C ASP A 127 -7.47 -17.20 5.20
N CYS A 128 -8.49 -17.52 6.01
CA CYS A 128 -8.47 -18.67 6.91
C CYS A 128 -8.30 -20.02 6.19
N ASP A 129 -8.90 -20.17 5.00
CA ASP A 129 -8.85 -21.40 4.20
C ASP A 129 -7.59 -21.47 3.32
N GLY A 130 -6.73 -20.43 3.33
CA GLY A 130 -5.54 -20.31 2.47
C GLY A 130 -5.89 -20.21 0.99
N ARG A 131 -7.08 -19.71 0.65
CA ARG A 131 -7.54 -19.55 -0.73
C ARG A 131 -7.02 -18.26 -1.35
N PRO A 132 -6.61 -18.29 -2.62
CA PRO A 132 -6.13 -17.09 -3.31
C PRO A 132 -7.24 -16.03 -3.46
N MET A 133 -6.94 -14.77 -3.14
CA MET A 133 -7.90 -13.65 -3.25
C MET A 133 -8.37 -13.39 -4.69
N VAL A 134 -7.63 -13.87 -5.69
CA VAL A 134 -8.05 -13.79 -7.11
C VAL A 134 -9.30 -14.63 -7.41
N GLU A 135 -9.61 -15.62 -6.57
CA GLU A 135 -10.81 -16.46 -6.69
C GLU A 135 -12.07 -15.82 -6.06
N LEU A 136 -11.95 -14.65 -5.41
CA LEU A 136 -13.13 -13.95 -4.91
C LEU A 136 -14.16 -13.76 -6.03
N PRO A 137 -15.47 -13.90 -5.72
CA PRO A 137 -16.54 -13.69 -6.69
C PRO A 137 -16.43 -12.32 -7.40
N GLN A 138 -16.83 -12.27 -8.68
CA GLN A 138 -16.73 -11.04 -9.47
C GLN A 138 -17.60 -9.89 -8.91
N ASP A 139 -18.69 -10.25 -8.24
CA ASP A 139 -19.62 -9.35 -7.55
C ASP A 139 -19.21 -9.01 -6.10
N SER A 140 -18.04 -9.47 -5.66
CA SER A 140 -17.52 -9.13 -4.33
C SER A 140 -17.42 -7.62 -4.15
N PRO A 141 -17.96 -7.07 -3.04
CA PRO A 141 -17.84 -5.65 -2.72
C PRO A 141 -16.39 -5.17 -2.67
N VAL A 142 -15.47 -6.03 -2.20
CA VAL A 142 -14.03 -5.75 -2.15
C VAL A 142 -13.46 -5.62 -3.57
N ARG A 143 -13.80 -6.54 -4.49
CA ARG A 143 -13.35 -6.44 -5.89
C ARG A 143 -13.87 -5.19 -6.57
N SER A 144 -15.14 -4.85 -6.34
CA SER A 144 -15.75 -3.64 -6.88
C SER A 144 -15.03 -2.37 -6.38
N ALA A 145 -14.76 -2.28 -5.07
CA ALA A 145 -14.03 -1.16 -4.48
C ALA A 145 -12.61 -1.05 -5.05
N LEU A 146 -11.88 -2.16 -5.16
CA LEU A 146 -10.52 -2.17 -5.72
C LEU A 146 -10.51 -1.77 -7.19
N ARG A 147 -11.49 -2.22 -7.99
CA ARG A 147 -11.61 -1.80 -9.39
C ARG A 147 -11.78 -0.29 -9.52
N GLY A 148 -12.67 0.31 -8.73
CA GLY A 148 -12.85 1.76 -8.73
C GLY A 148 -11.61 2.54 -8.28
N ILE A 149 -10.75 1.96 -7.42
CA ILE A 149 -9.46 2.55 -7.05
C ILE A 149 -8.47 2.47 -8.22
N VAL A 150 -8.38 1.32 -8.89
CA VAL A 150 -7.51 1.11 -10.05
C VAL A 150 -7.88 2.06 -11.19
N GLU A 151 -9.18 2.22 -11.49
CA GLU A 151 -9.68 3.18 -12.48
C GLU A 151 -9.27 4.62 -12.16
N LYS A 152 -9.36 5.05 -10.89
CA LYS A 152 -8.90 6.39 -10.45
C LYS A 152 -7.40 6.59 -10.62
N LEU A 153 -6.62 5.53 -10.57
CA LEU A 153 -5.19 5.56 -10.80
C LEU A 153 -4.82 5.62 -12.29
N GLY A 154 -5.80 5.48 -13.18
CA GLY A 154 -5.56 5.42 -14.62
C GLY A 154 -4.85 4.15 -15.07
N LEU A 155 -5.11 3.03 -14.39
CA LEU A 155 -4.53 1.71 -14.66
C LEU A 155 -5.57 0.76 -15.24
#